data_59b57771e89adf93c121a37567099198
#
_entry.id   59b57771e89adf93c121a37567099198
#
_cell.length_a   1.000
_cell.length_b   1.000
_cell.length_c   1.000
_cell.angle_alpha   90.00
_cell.angle_beta   90.00
_cell.angle_gamma   90.00
#
_symmetry.space_group_name_H-M   'P 1'
#
loop_
_entity.id
_entity.type
_entity.pdbx_description
1 polymer ?
#
loop_
_entity_poly.entity_id
_entity_poly.type
_entity_poly.pdbx_seq_one_letter_code
_entity_poly.pdbx_strand_id
1 'polypeptide(L)'
;TDGIIGALYDPLDGHLDPSGTTHAYAKAARMGGATIETHCKVIETNQRADGTWDVVTDKGTIHTEHVVNAGGLWAREVGAMAGVYLPLHPMEHQYIVTDEIPMIYERDNEHPHVMDPSGESYLRQEGRGLCIGFYEQPCKPWAVDGTPWDFGHELLADDFDKINDSIEFAYKQAFLQIGDQRSTDLHRCSQQ
;
A
#
# COMPACT_ATOMS: atom_id res chain seq x y z
N THR A 1 -26.73 -14.00 4.12
CA THR A 1 -25.58 -13.31 4.76
C THR A 1 -25.31 -13.93 6.13
N ASP A 2 -24.88 -15.20 6.12
CA ASP A 2 -24.57 -15.89 7.36
C ASP A 2 -23.33 -15.21 8.01
N GLY A 3 -23.51 -14.72 9.25
CA GLY A 3 -22.46 -14.14 10.05
C GLY A 3 -22.34 -12.61 10.01
N ILE A 4 -22.92 -11.90 9.04
CA ILE A 4 -22.92 -10.43 9.04
C ILE A 4 -24.09 -9.92 9.85
N ILE A 5 -23.81 -9.25 10.96
CA ILE A 5 -24.82 -8.69 11.87
C ILE A 5 -25.11 -7.22 11.61
N GLY A 6 -24.29 -6.54 10.83
CA GLY A 6 -24.44 -5.15 10.45
C GLY A 6 -23.19 -4.59 9.78
N ALA A 7 -23.29 -3.36 9.30
CA ALA A 7 -22.19 -2.59 8.75
C ALA A 7 -22.24 -1.14 9.23
N LEU A 8 -21.08 -0.53 9.39
CA LEU A 8 -20.95 0.90 9.60
C LEU A 8 -20.61 1.55 8.25
N TYR A 9 -21.40 2.53 7.85
CA TYR A 9 -21.17 3.30 6.62
C TYR A 9 -20.79 4.73 6.95
N ASP A 10 -19.63 5.17 6.45
CA ASP A 10 -19.19 6.56 6.50
C ASP A 10 -19.26 7.17 5.08
N PRO A 11 -20.22 8.07 4.82
CA PRO A 11 -20.38 8.68 3.50
C PRO A 11 -19.30 9.73 3.18
N LEU A 12 -18.47 10.10 4.14
CA LEU A 12 -17.38 11.08 3.97
C LEU A 12 -16.02 10.42 3.76
N ASP A 13 -15.93 9.12 3.94
CA ASP A 13 -14.73 8.36 3.70
C ASP A 13 -14.59 7.97 2.22
N GLY A 14 -13.41 7.48 1.84
CA GLY A 14 -13.12 7.07 0.48
C GLY A 14 -11.71 6.54 0.31
N HIS A 15 -11.33 6.26 -0.93
CA HIS A 15 -9.99 5.86 -1.29
C HIS A 15 -9.36 6.86 -2.26
N LEU A 16 -8.04 6.85 -2.33
CA LEU A 16 -7.25 7.75 -3.16
C LEU A 16 -6.37 6.95 -4.10
N ASP A 17 -6.15 7.48 -5.30
CA ASP A 17 -5.06 7.03 -6.15
C ASP A 17 -3.71 7.40 -5.50
N PRO A 18 -2.83 6.44 -5.18
CA PRO A 18 -1.58 6.72 -4.46
C PRO A 18 -0.63 7.61 -5.25
N SER A 19 -0.49 7.37 -6.55
CA SER A 19 0.41 8.14 -7.42
C SER A 19 -0.09 9.57 -7.61
N GLY A 20 -1.35 9.75 -7.94
CA GLY A 20 -1.98 11.07 -8.09
C GLY A 20 -1.90 11.88 -6.82
N THR A 21 -2.16 11.26 -5.67
CA THR A 21 -2.06 11.90 -4.36
C THR A 21 -0.62 12.34 -4.07
N THR A 22 0.36 11.48 -4.30
CA THR A 22 1.79 11.81 -4.11
C THR A 22 2.20 12.97 -4.99
N HIS A 23 1.80 12.99 -6.27
CA HIS A 23 2.07 14.10 -7.17
C HIS A 23 1.37 15.39 -6.75
N ALA A 24 0.16 15.33 -6.23
CA ALA A 24 -0.57 16.49 -5.73
C ALA A 24 0.16 17.13 -4.53
N TYR A 25 0.60 16.31 -3.57
CA TYR A 25 1.40 16.79 -2.44
C TYR A 25 2.74 17.37 -2.90
N ALA A 26 3.43 16.71 -3.82
CA ALA A 26 4.70 17.23 -4.36
C ALA A 26 4.51 18.57 -5.07
N LYS A 27 3.42 18.73 -5.84
CA LYS A 27 3.06 20.00 -6.48
C LYS A 27 2.79 21.08 -5.44
N ALA A 28 1.99 20.78 -4.42
CA ALA A 28 1.68 21.73 -3.36
C ALA A 28 2.94 22.18 -2.59
N ALA A 29 3.83 21.24 -2.27
CA ALA A 29 5.10 21.54 -1.62
C ALA A 29 5.96 22.50 -2.45
N ARG A 30 6.10 22.25 -3.76
CA ARG A 30 6.81 23.17 -4.68
C ARG A 30 6.18 24.55 -4.73
N MET A 31 4.85 24.63 -4.74
CA MET A 31 4.13 25.92 -4.68
C MET A 31 4.38 26.67 -3.36
N GLY A 32 4.63 25.92 -2.27
CA GLY A 32 5.04 26.47 -0.97
C GLY A 32 6.53 26.80 -0.87
N GLY A 33 7.31 26.64 -1.94
CA GLY A 33 8.75 26.97 -1.98
C GLY A 33 9.68 25.82 -1.63
N ALA A 34 9.17 24.58 -1.45
CA ALA A 34 10.02 23.43 -1.20
C ALA A 34 10.74 22.99 -2.50
N THR A 35 12.00 22.62 -2.36
CA THR A 35 12.76 21.95 -3.41
C THR A 35 12.59 20.44 -3.29
N ILE A 36 12.25 19.78 -4.39
CA ILE A 36 12.13 18.31 -4.46
C ILE A 36 13.11 17.82 -5.50
N GLU A 37 14.14 17.13 -5.02
CA GLU A 37 15.15 16.49 -5.84
C GLU A 37 14.82 14.99 -6.00
N THR A 38 14.45 14.60 -7.19
CA THR A 38 14.25 13.19 -7.54
C THR A 38 15.54 12.56 -8.06
N HIS A 39 15.65 11.23 -7.96
CA HIS A 39 16.87 10.51 -8.35
C HIS A 39 18.11 11.07 -7.64
N CYS A 40 17.95 11.42 -6.37
CA CYS A 40 18.99 11.92 -5.50
C CYS A 40 19.04 11.03 -4.25
N LYS A 41 19.94 10.07 -4.25
CA LYS A 41 20.05 9.07 -3.19
C LYS A 41 20.81 9.63 -2.01
N VAL A 42 20.21 9.57 -0.82
CA VAL A 42 20.93 9.83 0.43
C VAL A 42 21.82 8.64 0.74
N ILE A 43 23.08 8.90 1.02
CA ILE A 43 24.12 7.89 1.28
C ILE A 43 24.45 7.84 2.77
N GLU A 44 24.54 9.01 3.42
CA GLU A 44 24.84 9.14 4.84
C GLU A 44 24.15 10.35 5.43
N THR A 45 23.94 10.32 6.75
CA THR A 45 23.53 11.48 7.53
C THR A 45 24.47 11.62 8.72
N ASN A 46 25.17 12.74 8.83
CA ASN A 46 26.19 12.97 9.85
C ASN A 46 25.80 14.17 10.69
N GLN A 47 25.60 13.97 12.01
CA GLN A 47 25.37 15.07 12.92
C GLN A 47 26.69 15.78 13.24
N ARG A 48 26.69 17.09 13.13
CA ARG A 48 27.83 17.94 13.44
C ARG A 48 27.88 18.30 14.92
N ALA A 49 29.02 18.76 15.40
CA ALA A 49 29.20 19.16 16.80
C ALA A 49 28.29 20.31 17.26
N ASP A 50 27.82 21.15 16.34
CA ASP A 50 26.88 22.23 16.57
C ASP A 50 25.40 21.81 16.57
N GLY A 51 25.13 20.50 16.34
CA GLY A 51 23.80 19.92 16.30
C GLY A 51 23.13 19.97 14.92
N THR A 52 23.73 20.61 13.94
CA THR A 52 23.27 20.59 12.55
C THR A 52 23.67 19.28 11.86
N TRP A 53 23.24 19.09 10.62
CA TRP A 53 23.42 17.85 9.88
C TRP A 53 24.05 18.08 8.52
N ASP A 54 24.92 17.15 8.13
CA ASP A 54 25.38 16.95 6.77
C ASP A 54 24.66 15.75 6.18
N VAL A 55 23.77 15.99 5.21
CA VAL A 55 23.11 14.94 4.42
C VAL A 55 23.91 14.74 3.15
N VAL A 56 24.64 13.62 3.09
CA VAL A 56 25.46 13.26 1.95
C VAL A 56 24.59 12.52 0.93
N THR A 57 24.62 12.99 -0.29
CA THR A 57 23.90 12.37 -1.41
C THR A 57 24.84 12.02 -2.55
N ASP A 58 24.37 11.24 -3.51
CA ASP A 58 25.10 10.96 -4.77
C ASP A 58 25.31 12.19 -5.67
N LYS A 59 24.68 13.32 -5.33
CA LYS A 59 24.81 14.62 -6.05
C LYS A 59 25.53 15.70 -5.27
N GLY A 60 25.89 15.44 -4.03
CA GLY A 60 26.56 16.40 -3.15
C GLY A 60 26.04 16.37 -1.73
N THR A 61 26.54 17.28 -0.88
CA THR A 61 26.20 17.34 0.53
C THR A 61 25.31 18.55 0.80
N ILE A 62 24.24 18.34 1.58
CA ILE A 62 23.30 19.37 2.02
C ILE A 62 23.53 19.61 3.50
N HIS A 63 23.74 20.88 3.90
CA HIS A 63 23.79 21.29 5.30
C HIS A 63 22.38 21.70 5.74
N THR A 64 21.92 21.20 6.88
CA THR A 64 20.57 21.49 7.39
C THR A 64 20.51 21.45 8.91
N GLU A 65 19.58 22.18 9.49
CA GLU A 65 19.31 22.15 10.93
C GLU A 65 18.58 20.88 11.37
N HIS A 66 17.70 20.36 10.52
CA HIS A 66 16.87 19.19 10.84
C HIS A 66 16.81 18.22 9.66
N VAL A 67 16.76 16.94 9.98
CA VAL A 67 16.49 15.86 9.02
C VAL A 67 15.21 15.14 9.45
N VAL A 68 14.28 14.99 8.53
CA VAL A 68 13.05 14.20 8.75
C VAL A 68 13.13 12.92 7.93
N ASN A 69 13.11 11.80 8.63
CA ASN A 69 13.05 10.49 7.99
C ASN A 69 11.60 10.17 7.61
N ALA A 70 11.26 10.30 6.36
CA ALA A 70 10.01 9.87 5.75
C ALA A 70 10.27 8.76 4.70
N GLY A 71 11.23 7.88 4.97
CA GLY A 71 11.78 6.89 4.06
C GLY A 71 10.86 5.71 3.75
N GLY A 72 9.66 5.63 4.35
CA GLY A 72 8.69 4.57 4.06
C GLY A 72 9.31 3.18 4.23
N LEU A 73 9.34 2.41 3.16
CA LEU A 73 9.90 1.06 3.13
C LEU A 73 11.38 1.00 3.58
N TRP A 74 12.15 2.07 3.35
CA TRP A 74 13.57 2.20 3.73
C TRP A 74 13.79 2.99 5.03
N ALA A 75 12.73 3.30 5.79
CA ALA A 75 12.86 4.13 6.99
C ALA A 75 13.81 3.54 8.02
N ARG A 76 13.87 2.21 8.14
CA ARG A 76 14.80 1.51 9.04
C ARG A 76 16.26 1.78 8.65
N GLU A 77 16.58 1.66 7.39
CA GLU A 77 17.92 1.89 6.83
C GLU A 77 18.33 3.36 6.93
N VAL A 78 17.41 4.27 6.63
CA VAL A 78 17.63 5.72 6.79
C VAL A 78 17.81 6.10 8.26
N GLY A 79 17.03 5.52 9.17
CA GLY A 79 17.21 5.71 10.61
C GLY A 79 18.58 5.25 11.10
N ALA A 80 19.06 4.11 10.58
CA ALA A 80 20.38 3.58 10.92
C ALA A 80 21.54 4.50 10.51
N MET A 81 21.40 5.27 9.42
CA MET A 81 22.39 6.29 9.02
C MET A 81 22.57 7.36 10.09
N ALA A 82 21.55 7.65 10.88
CA ALA A 82 21.59 8.61 12.00
C ALA A 82 21.86 7.91 13.36
N GLY A 83 22.22 6.62 13.35
CA GLY A 83 22.44 5.85 14.58
C GLY A 83 21.13 5.49 15.33
N VAL A 84 19.97 5.62 14.70
CA VAL A 84 18.66 5.33 15.30
C VAL A 84 18.17 3.97 14.81
N TYR A 85 17.91 3.07 15.76
CA TYR A 85 17.27 1.79 15.45
C TYR A 85 15.74 1.95 15.47
N LEU A 86 15.11 1.73 14.33
CA LEU A 86 13.66 1.74 14.19
C LEU A 86 13.15 0.28 14.12
N PRO A 87 12.24 -0.13 15.02
CA PRO A 87 11.67 -1.49 15.04
C PRO A 87 10.61 -1.66 13.95
N LEU A 88 10.99 -1.42 12.71
CA LEU A 88 10.15 -1.56 11.52
C LEU A 88 10.56 -2.79 10.74
N HIS A 89 9.57 -3.51 10.22
CA HIS A 89 9.80 -4.68 9.38
C HIS A 89 8.82 -4.72 8.23
N PRO A 90 9.28 -4.76 6.96
CA PRO A 90 8.40 -4.95 5.82
C PRO A 90 7.75 -6.34 5.85
N MET A 91 6.47 -6.39 5.47
CA MET A 91 5.70 -7.62 5.41
C MET A 91 5.12 -7.78 4.01
N GLU A 92 5.08 -9.01 3.52
CA GLU A 92 4.40 -9.34 2.27
C GLU A 92 2.89 -9.44 2.50
N HIS A 93 2.12 -8.73 1.67
CA HIS A 93 0.67 -8.88 1.56
C HIS A 93 0.29 -8.95 0.11
N GLN A 94 -0.81 -9.64 -0.17
CA GLN A 94 -1.29 -9.85 -1.51
C GLN A 94 -2.67 -9.22 -1.71
N TYR A 95 -2.94 -8.84 -2.92
CA TYR A 95 -4.28 -8.51 -3.39
C TYR A 95 -4.52 -9.14 -4.75
N ILE A 96 -5.75 -9.26 -5.10
CA ILE A 96 -6.19 -9.73 -6.43
C ILE A 96 -7.04 -8.66 -7.09
N VAL A 97 -6.96 -8.59 -8.41
CA VAL A 97 -7.87 -7.78 -9.23
C VAL A 97 -8.67 -8.74 -10.09
N THR A 98 -9.99 -8.65 -10.01
CA THR A 98 -10.89 -9.50 -10.78
C THR A 98 -11.01 -9.04 -12.22
N ASP A 99 -11.43 -9.91 -13.10
CA ASP A 99 -11.98 -9.53 -14.39
C ASP A 99 -13.25 -8.67 -14.24
N GLU A 100 -13.79 -8.19 -15.36
CA GLU A 100 -15.00 -7.38 -15.38
C GLU A 100 -16.20 -8.13 -14.77
N ILE A 101 -16.91 -7.45 -13.89
CA ILE A 101 -18.11 -7.96 -13.23
C ILE A 101 -19.29 -7.07 -13.60
N PRO A 102 -20.26 -7.55 -14.41
CA PRO A 102 -21.37 -6.73 -14.91
C PRO A 102 -22.09 -5.93 -13.83
N MET A 103 -22.42 -6.55 -12.73
CA MET A 103 -23.12 -5.86 -11.64
C MET A 103 -22.27 -4.80 -10.89
N ILE A 104 -20.94 -4.75 -11.13
CA ILE A 104 -20.09 -3.68 -10.63
C ILE A 104 -20.14 -2.48 -11.55
N TYR A 105 -19.97 -2.68 -12.87
CA TYR A 105 -19.88 -1.57 -13.80
C TYR A 105 -21.21 -1.09 -14.40
N GLU A 106 -22.30 -1.83 -14.22
CA GLU A 106 -23.65 -1.42 -14.64
C GLU A 106 -24.34 -0.48 -13.64
N ARG A 107 -23.68 -0.14 -12.54
CA ARG A 107 -24.17 0.81 -11.55
C ARG A 107 -23.86 2.26 -11.96
N ASP A 108 -24.75 3.17 -11.58
CA ASP A 108 -24.55 4.60 -11.81
C ASP A 108 -23.47 5.21 -10.90
N ASN A 109 -23.21 4.58 -9.75
CA ASN A 109 -22.23 5.06 -8.76
C ASN A 109 -21.24 3.96 -8.42
N GLU A 110 -20.03 4.37 -8.10
CA GLU A 110 -18.98 3.49 -7.59
C GLU A 110 -19.41 2.80 -6.29
N HIS A 111 -18.95 1.55 -6.12
CA HIS A 111 -19.20 0.81 -4.88
C HIS A 111 -18.41 1.41 -3.74
N PRO A 112 -18.99 1.46 -2.52
CA PRO A 112 -18.22 1.80 -1.33
C PRO A 112 -17.03 0.87 -1.15
N HIS A 113 -15.94 1.42 -0.63
CA HIS A 113 -14.86 0.59 -0.11
C HIS A 113 -15.36 -0.17 1.12
N VAL A 114 -15.14 -1.46 1.16
CA VAL A 114 -15.56 -2.33 2.27
C VAL A 114 -14.34 -2.88 2.98
N MET A 115 -14.33 -2.76 4.30
CA MET A 115 -13.38 -3.44 5.18
C MET A 115 -14.11 -4.51 5.95
N ASP A 116 -13.60 -5.73 5.92
CA ASP A 116 -14.09 -6.86 6.72
C ASP A 116 -13.02 -7.29 7.73
N PRO A 117 -13.09 -6.79 8.98
CA PRO A 117 -12.13 -7.18 10.00
C PRO A 117 -12.18 -8.66 10.37
N SER A 118 -13.35 -9.30 10.20
CA SER A 118 -13.53 -10.73 10.53
C SER A 118 -12.92 -11.64 9.46
N GLY A 119 -12.99 -11.19 8.20
CA GLY A 119 -12.38 -11.88 7.07
C GLY A 119 -10.97 -11.42 6.75
N GLU A 120 -10.40 -10.54 7.59
CA GLU A 120 -9.05 -9.98 7.38
C GLU A 120 -8.84 -9.51 5.93
N SER A 121 -9.87 -8.82 5.37
CA SER A 121 -9.88 -8.43 3.97
C SER A 121 -10.51 -7.07 3.74
N TYR A 122 -10.21 -6.52 2.58
CA TYR A 122 -10.91 -5.34 2.06
C TYR A 122 -11.24 -5.54 0.59
N LEU A 123 -12.25 -4.83 0.13
CA LEU A 123 -12.58 -4.78 -1.29
C LEU A 123 -12.96 -3.36 -1.71
N ARG A 124 -12.60 -3.01 -2.92
CA ARG A 124 -13.00 -1.77 -3.59
C ARG A 124 -13.22 -2.01 -5.08
N GLN A 125 -13.97 -1.14 -5.69
CA GLN A 125 -14.07 -1.15 -7.14
C GLN A 125 -12.73 -0.78 -7.77
N GLU A 126 -12.33 -1.53 -8.79
CA GLU A 126 -11.17 -1.26 -9.63
C GLU A 126 -11.59 -1.35 -11.10
N GLY A 127 -11.75 -0.18 -11.73
CA GLY A 127 -12.29 -0.12 -13.08
C GLY A 127 -13.66 -0.78 -13.18
N ARG A 128 -13.75 -1.89 -13.92
CA ARG A 128 -14.98 -2.65 -14.15
C ARG A 128 -15.11 -3.91 -13.28
N GLY A 129 -14.15 -4.14 -12.39
CA GLY A 129 -14.09 -5.26 -11.46
C GLY A 129 -13.85 -4.81 -10.02
N LEU A 130 -13.26 -5.70 -9.23
CA LEU A 130 -12.93 -5.48 -7.83
C LEU A 130 -11.43 -5.69 -7.59
N CYS A 131 -10.85 -4.84 -6.75
CA CYS A 131 -9.60 -5.13 -6.06
C CYS A 131 -9.95 -5.67 -4.67
N ILE A 132 -9.43 -6.85 -4.35
CA ILE A 132 -9.65 -7.53 -3.07
C ILE A 132 -8.28 -7.78 -2.46
N GLY A 133 -8.02 -7.18 -1.30
CA GLY A 133 -6.76 -7.37 -0.57
C GLY A 133 -6.98 -8.12 0.72
N PHE A 134 -5.93 -8.79 1.17
CA PHE A 134 -5.94 -9.68 2.32
C PHE A 134 -4.92 -9.23 3.35
N TYR A 135 -5.24 -9.42 4.62
CA TYR A 135 -4.33 -9.27 5.76
C TYR A 135 -4.09 -10.63 6.39
N GLU A 136 -3.67 -11.57 5.55
CA GLU A 136 -3.47 -12.97 5.92
C GLU A 136 -2.55 -13.14 7.13
N GLN A 137 -2.89 -14.08 8.01
CA GLN A 137 -2.13 -14.42 9.21
C GLN A 137 -1.66 -15.89 9.16
N PRO A 138 -0.37 -16.15 9.48
CA PRO A 138 0.70 -15.18 9.74
C PRO A 138 1.20 -14.53 8.44
N CYS A 139 1.46 -13.21 8.48
CA CYS A 139 2.08 -12.54 7.36
C CYS A 139 3.57 -12.92 7.26
N LYS A 140 4.13 -12.84 6.05
CA LYS A 140 5.50 -13.22 5.76
C LYS A 140 6.42 -12.02 5.84
N PRO A 141 7.47 -12.04 6.69
CA PRO A 141 8.49 -10.98 6.68
C PRO A 141 9.24 -10.94 5.36
N TRP A 142 9.46 -9.72 4.85
CA TRP A 142 10.25 -9.47 3.66
C TRP A 142 11.46 -8.60 3.98
N ALA A 143 12.54 -8.72 3.22
CA ALA A 143 13.77 -7.94 3.39
C ALA A 143 14.31 -7.94 4.83
N VAL A 144 14.36 -9.12 5.44
CA VAL A 144 14.76 -9.31 6.84
C VAL A 144 16.15 -8.73 7.10
N ASP A 145 17.08 -8.93 6.18
CA ASP A 145 18.47 -8.48 6.27
C ASP A 145 18.69 -7.03 5.77
N GLY A 146 17.65 -6.36 5.30
CA GLY A 146 17.68 -4.98 4.80
C GLY A 146 16.94 -4.82 3.49
N THR A 147 16.26 -3.69 3.34
CA THR A 147 15.51 -3.36 2.13
C THR A 147 16.49 -3.01 1.00
N PRO A 148 16.44 -3.69 -0.16
CA PRO A 148 17.30 -3.35 -1.31
C PRO A 148 17.06 -1.90 -1.76
N TRP A 149 18.14 -1.14 -1.95
CA TRP A 149 18.04 0.28 -2.33
C TRP A 149 17.53 0.51 -3.75
N ASP A 150 17.62 -0.49 -4.59
CA ASP A 150 17.18 -0.51 -5.98
C ASP A 150 15.80 -1.13 -6.18
N PHE A 151 15.17 -1.61 -5.09
CA PHE A 151 13.79 -2.08 -5.15
C PHE A 151 12.86 -0.94 -5.58
N GLY A 152 12.04 -1.18 -6.57
CA GLY A 152 11.18 -0.17 -7.18
C GLY A 152 9.71 -0.60 -7.25
N HIS A 153 9.11 -0.48 -8.43
CA HIS A 153 7.75 -0.93 -8.72
C HIS A 153 7.70 -2.43 -9.08
N GLU A 154 8.42 -3.22 -8.32
CA GLU A 154 8.46 -4.67 -8.53
C GLU A 154 7.34 -5.33 -7.75
N LEU A 155 6.69 -6.30 -8.39
CA LEU A 155 5.76 -7.19 -7.71
C LEU A 155 6.53 -8.40 -7.18
N LEU A 156 6.22 -8.80 -5.96
CA LEU A 156 6.73 -10.06 -5.42
C LEU A 156 6.01 -11.23 -6.10
N ALA A 157 6.61 -12.43 -6.04
CA ALA A 157 5.98 -13.62 -6.54
C ALA A 157 4.66 -13.88 -5.79
N ASP A 158 3.64 -14.28 -6.52
CA ASP A 158 2.36 -14.66 -5.94
C ASP A 158 2.47 -15.94 -5.10
N ASP A 159 1.62 -16.03 -4.09
CA ASP A 159 1.48 -17.20 -3.21
C ASP A 159 -0.03 -17.46 -2.99
N PHE A 160 -0.67 -17.95 -4.03
CA PHE A 160 -2.11 -18.25 -4.00
C PHE A 160 -2.46 -19.31 -2.97
N ASP A 161 -1.58 -20.28 -2.73
CA ASP A 161 -1.83 -21.33 -1.73
C ASP A 161 -2.04 -20.73 -0.34
N LYS A 162 -1.31 -19.65 -0.03
CA LYS A 162 -1.40 -18.95 1.25
C LYS A 162 -2.71 -18.18 1.44
N ILE A 163 -3.25 -17.61 0.37
CA ILE A 163 -4.44 -16.75 0.44
C ILE A 163 -5.72 -17.46 -0.02
N ASN A 164 -5.65 -18.75 -0.40
CA ASN A 164 -6.77 -19.48 -0.98
C ASN A 164 -8.01 -19.47 -0.06
N ASP A 165 -7.85 -19.73 1.22
CA ASP A 165 -8.96 -19.70 2.20
C ASP A 165 -9.56 -18.29 2.33
N SER A 166 -8.72 -17.28 2.30
CA SER A 166 -9.13 -15.87 2.34
C SER A 166 -9.87 -15.46 1.07
N ILE A 167 -9.42 -15.94 -0.10
CA ILE A 167 -10.11 -15.73 -1.38
C ILE A 167 -11.51 -16.35 -1.32
N GLU A 168 -11.62 -17.61 -0.86
CA GLU A 168 -12.92 -18.29 -0.75
C GLU A 168 -13.85 -17.55 0.21
N PHE A 169 -13.34 -17.08 1.32
CA PHE A 169 -14.11 -16.32 2.29
C PHE A 169 -14.55 -14.97 1.69
N ALA A 170 -13.64 -14.19 1.12
CA ALA A 170 -13.96 -12.90 0.51
C ALA A 170 -14.93 -13.04 -0.66
N TYR A 171 -14.78 -14.10 -1.46
CA TYR A 171 -15.72 -14.42 -2.53
C TYR A 171 -17.13 -14.66 -1.99
N LYS A 172 -17.28 -15.49 -0.97
CA LYS A 172 -18.58 -15.74 -0.33
C LYS A 172 -19.21 -14.45 0.19
N GLN A 173 -18.41 -13.58 0.82
CA GLN A 173 -18.89 -12.32 1.35
C GLN A 173 -19.24 -11.31 0.25
N ALA A 174 -18.36 -11.11 -0.73
CA ALA A 174 -18.57 -10.16 -1.82
C ALA A 174 -19.82 -10.53 -2.65
N PHE A 175 -19.95 -11.78 -3.06
CA PHE A 175 -21.07 -12.21 -3.90
C PHE A 175 -22.39 -12.43 -3.15
N LEU A 176 -22.34 -12.76 -1.87
CA LEU A 176 -23.54 -12.78 -1.03
C LEU A 176 -24.09 -11.36 -0.80
N GLN A 177 -23.24 -10.37 -0.69
CA GLN A 177 -23.67 -8.98 -0.56
C GLN A 177 -24.23 -8.41 -1.87
N ILE A 178 -23.74 -8.89 -3.00
CA ILE A 178 -24.12 -8.41 -4.32
C ILE A 178 -25.33 -9.19 -4.90
N GLY A 179 -25.69 -10.33 -4.35
CA GLY A 179 -27.00 -11.00 -4.63
C GLY A 179 -27.05 -11.89 -5.89
N ASP A 180 -25.93 -12.32 -6.46
CA ASP A 180 -25.96 -13.24 -7.61
C ASP A 180 -25.31 -14.61 -7.32
N GLN A 181 -26.06 -15.67 -7.63
CA GLN A 181 -25.63 -17.07 -7.49
C GLN A 181 -24.96 -17.65 -8.75
N ARG A 182 -24.64 -16.85 -9.78
CA ARG A 182 -24.33 -17.36 -11.13
C ARG A 182 -22.88 -17.22 -11.61
N SER A 183 -21.96 -16.66 -10.82
CA SER A 183 -20.58 -16.53 -11.27
C SER A 183 -19.70 -17.65 -10.74
N THR A 184 -19.52 -18.70 -11.56
CA THR A 184 -18.58 -19.81 -11.31
C THR A 184 -17.24 -19.64 -12.03
N ASP A 185 -17.02 -18.50 -12.70
CA ASP A 185 -15.84 -18.28 -13.53
C ASP A 185 -14.87 -17.28 -12.90
N LEU A 186 -14.06 -17.77 -11.98
CA LEU A 186 -12.82 -17.10 -11.59
C LEU A 186 -11.76 -17.34 -12.67
N HIS A 187 -11.73 -16.50 -13.70
CA HIS A 187 -10.64 -16.49 -14.64
C HIS A 187 -9.58 -15.46 -14.25
N ARG A 188 -8.40 -15.99 -13.91
CA ARG A 188 -7.09 -15.34 -13.79
C ARG A 188 -7.08 -13.92 -13.19
N CYS A 189 -6.75 -13.87 -11.93
CA CYS A 189 -6.31 -12.65 -11.28
C CYS A 189 -4.93 -12.25 -11.83
N SER A 190 -4.78 -10.99 -12.23
CA SER A 190 -3.48 -10.38 -12.49
C SER A 190 -3.11 -9.51 -11.30
N GLN A 191 -1.89 -9.65 -10.81
CA GLN A 191 -1.30 -8.69 -9.87
C GLN A 191 -0.89 -7.44 -10.66
N GLN A 192 -1.17 -6.27 -10.13
CA GLN A 192 -0.61 -4.99 -10.59
C GLN A 192 0.26 -4.37 -9.51
#